data_aeae9bf6cf5f9238970ea63f50ae3ffe
#
_entry.id   aeae9bf6cf5f9238970ea63f50ae3ffe
#
_cell.length_a   1.000
_cell.length_b   1.000
_cell.length_c   1.000
_cell.angle_alpha   90.00
_cell.angle_beta   90.00
_cell.angle_gamma   90.00
#
_symmetry.space_group_name_H-M   'P 1'
#
loop_
_entity.id
_entity.type
_entity.pdbx_description
1 polymer ?
#
loop_
_entity_poly.entity_id
_entity_poly.type
_entity_poly.pdbx_seq_one_letter_code
_entity_poly.pdbx_strand_id
1 'polypeptide(L)'
;MDLYPPPIVHPPRCRLPVLLSVPHSGRDYGEAVLANAAQGRLSLETLEDPLVDRLAWRAIASGFAAVIQPVPRAVIDCNRDEEEVDPAAITGISPAPVGPRARHGLGLVPSRTHRHGRLWRRQIDRSELVRRIEQVHRPYHIALSAGLETFASIYGEALLIDCHSMPPRAHGQPAIVIGDRHGTSSAGWVSAEAANLSREAGFRVALNDPYAGGAIVARHGRPHAGIHAIQFEIGRESYLERDGRTPSAGFDRVAALIETLATGLGQALLDRALPAAAE
;
A
#
# COMPACT_ATOMS: atom_id res chain seq x y z
N MET A 1 24.10 11.11 8.46
CA MET A 1 23.97 10.65 7.07
C MET A 1 22.80 9.67 7.06
N ASP A 2 21.76 9.97 6.32
CA ASP A 2 20.60 9.10 6.27
C ASP A 2 20.97 7.79 5.57
N LEU A 3 20.72 6.66 6.24
CA LEU A 3 21.04 5.34 5.73
C LEU A 3 19.98 4.84 4.72
N TYR A 4 18.78 5.43 4.77
CA TYR A 4 17.66 5.05 3.95
C TYR A 4 17.18 6.21 3.08
N PRO A 5 16.84 5.96 1.80
CA PRO A 5 16.28 6.99 0.95
C PRO A 5 14.89 7.43 1.45
N PRO A 6 14.55 8.73 1.33
CA PRO A 6 13.23 9.22 1.65
C PRO A 6 12.16 8.65 0.70
N PRO A 7 10.87 8.73 1.05
CA PRO A 7 9.80 8.39 0.11
C PRO A 7 9.84 9.29 -1.13
N ILE A 8 9.54 8.71 -2.28
CA ILE A 8 9.45 9.45 -3.55
C ILE A 8 8.05 10.07 -3.62
N VAL A 9 8.00 11.40 -3.66
CA VAL A 9 6.75 12.15 -3.72
C VAL A 9 6.57 12.74 -5.12
N HIS A 10 5.49 12.36 -5.78
CA HIS A 10 5.03 12.97 -7.03
C HIS A 10 3.94 13.99 -6.72
N PRO A 11 4.18 15.29 -6.94
CA PRO A 11 3.16 16.31 -6.69
C PRO A 11 2.00 16.22 -7.70
N PRO A 12 0.79 16.67 -7.32
CA PRO A 12 -0.35 16.68 -8.24
C PRO A 12 -0.14 17.67 -9.38
N ARG A 13 -0.54 17.27 -10.58
CA ARG A 13 -0.61 18.12 -11.79
C ARG A 13 -2.03 18.15 -12.38
N CYS A 14 -2.93 17.28 -11.92
CA CYS A 14 -4.36 17.32 -12.20
C CYS A 14 -5.11 17.92 -11.00
N ARG A 15 -6.39 18.28 -11.23
CA ARG A 15 -7.26 18.91 -10.22
C ARG A 15 -8.21 17.91 -9.54
N LEU A 16 -7.78 16.66 -9.38
CA LEU A 16 -8.56 15.63 -8.73
C LEU A 16 -7.96 15.30 -7.35
N PRO A 17 -8.77 15.24 -6.28
CA PRO A 17 -8.29 15.08 -4.90
C PRO A 17 -7.93 13.61 -4.58
N VAL A 18 -7.08 13.00 -5.38
CA VAL A 18 -6.67 11.60 -5.25
C VAL A 18 -5.16 11.50 -5.08
N LEU A 19 -4.74 10.77 -4.03
CA LEU A 19 -3.37 10.43 -3.72
C LEU A 19 -3.18 8.91 -3.86
N LEU A 20 -2.18 8.48 -4.61
CA LEU A 20 -1.77 7.09 -4.69
C LEU A 20 -0.70 6.81 -3.62
N SER A 21 -0.84 5.71 -2.90
CA SER A 21 0.13 5.16 -1.95
C SER A 21 0.70 3.87 -2.53
N VAL A 22 2.03 3.72 -2.55
CA VAL A 22 2.71 2.51 -3.04
C VAL A 22 3.79 2.12 -2.01
N PRO A 23 3.42 1.38 -0.95
CA PRO A 23 4.33 1.14 0.19
C PRO A 23 5.33 0.01 -0.02
N HIS A 24 5.10 -0.92 -0.95
CA HIS A 24 5.78 -2.22 -0.96
C HIS A 24 6.51 -2.57 -2.26
N SER A 25 6.75 -1.60 -3.14
CA SER A 25 7.47 -1.84 -4.41
C SER A 25 8.98 -1.61 -4.31
N GLY A 26 9.50 -1.22 -3.15
CA GLY A 26 10.94 -1.09 -2.91
C GLY A 26 11.65 -2.44 -3.09
N ARG A 27 12.77 -2.43 -3.85
CA ARG A 27 13.52 -3.64 -4.25
C ARG A 27 15.03 -3.46 -4.23
N ASP A 28 15.50 -2.32 -3.71
CA ASP A 28 16.92 -2.09 -3.52
C ASP A 28 17.33 -2.52 -2.11
N TYR A 29 17.92 -3.72 -2.04
CA TYR A 29 18.42 -4.29 -0.80
C TYR A 29 19.90 -3.92 -0.65
N GLY A 30 20.22 -3.04 0.27
CA GLY A 30 21.60 -2.74 0.62
C GLY A 30 22.38 -3.99 1.09
N GLU A 31 23.71 -3.95 0.94
CA GLU A 31 24.58 -5.10 1.26
C GLU A 31 24.38 -5.65 2.69
N ALA A 32 24.22 -4.78 3.69
CA ALA A 32 24.01 -5.18 5.07
C ALA A 32 22.70 -5.97 5.25
N VAL A 33 21.64 -5.61 4.54
CA VAL A 33 20.35 -6.31 4.55
C VAL A 33 20.51 -7.69 3.93
N LEU A 34 21.19 -7.78 2.77
CA LEU A 34 21.45 -9.05 2.08
C LEU A 34 22.36 -9.96 2.88
N ALA A 35 23.40 -9.43 3.53
CA ALA A 35 24.29 -10.21 4.40
C ALA A 35 23.54 -10.82 5.60
N ASN A 36 22.50 -10.12 6.11
CA ASN A 36 21.66 -10.63 7.20
C ASN A 36 20.52 -11.54 6.73
N ALA A 37 20.23 -11.63 5.45
CA ALA A 37 19.18 -12.51 4.92
C ALA A 37 19.55 -13.98 5.11
N ALA A 38 18.71 -14.73 5.85
CA ALA A 38 18.99 -16.14 6.19
C ALA A 38 19.01 -17.05 4.96
N GLN A 39 18.15 -16.79 3.98
CA GLN A 39 18.02 -17.56 2.75
C GLN A 39 18.24 -16.69 1.49
N GLY A 40 19.02 -15.62 1.65
CA GLY A 40 19.35 -14.71 0.56
C GLY A 40 18.19 -13.86 0.07
N ARG A 41 18.45 -13.14 -1.01
CA ARG A 41 17.57 -12.12 -1.60
C ARG A 41 16.17 -12.67 -1.93
N LEU A 42 16.07 -13.85 -2.51
CA LEU A 42 14.78 -14.44 -2.95
C LEU A 42 13.76 -14.56 -1.81
N SER A 43 14.22 -14.81 -0.57
CA SER A 43 13.32 -14.90 0.58
C SER A 43 12.71 -13.56 0.95
N LEU A 44 13.45 -12.47 0.81
CA LEU A 44 13.00 -11.11 1.08
C LEU A 44 12.05 -10.60 -0.02
N GLU A 45 12.34 -10.92 -1.25
CA GLU A 45 11.54 -10.55 -2.42
C GLU A 45 10.11 -11.11 -2.40
N THR A 46 9.85 -12.17 -1.63
CA THR A 46 8.48 -12.70 -1.47
C THR A 46 7.53 -11.74 -0.74
N LEU A 47 8.08 -10.75 -0.04
CA LEU A 47 7.33 -9.72 0.67
C LEU A 47 6.98 -8.51 -0.20
N GLU A 48 7.62 -8.37 -1.36
CA GLU A 48 7.35 -7.25 -2.25
C GLU A 48 5.97 -7.34 -2.91
N ASP A 49 5.48 -6.17 -3.30
CA ASP A 49 4.42 -6.02 -4.28
C ASP A 49 5.07 -5.66 -5.62
N PRO A 50 5.48 -6.67 -6.44
CA PRO A 50 6.35 -6.44 -7.57
C PRO A 50 5.71 -5.51 -8.60
N LEU A 51 6.45 -4.49 -9.02
CA LEU A 51 6.09 -3.57 -10.10
C LEU A 51 4.80 -2.75 -9.87
N VAL A 52 4.24 -2.69 -8.65
CA VAL A 52 3.06 -1.84 -8.38
C VAL A 52 3.40 -0.36 -8.55
N ASP A 53 4.65 0.05 -8.29
CA ASP A 53 5.16 1.38 -8.62
C ASP A 53 5.05 1.69 -10.13
N ARG A 54 5.31 0.70 -10.98
CA ARG A 54 5.19 0.84 -12.44
C ARG A 54 3.75 0.80 -12.92
N LEU A 55 2.88 0.04 -12.26
CA LEU A 55 1.43 0.07 -12.53
C LEU A 55 0.84 1.45 -12.23
N ALA A 56 1.24 2.07 -11.10
CA ALA A 56 0.80 3.41 -10.72
C ALA A 56 1.34 4.51 -11.65
N TRP A 57 2.45 4.25 -12.38
CA TRP A 57 3.11 5.24 -13.22
C TRP A 57 2.23 5.85 -14.29
N ARG A 58 1.27 5.10 -14.82
CA ARG A 58 0.32 5.63 -15.83
C ARG A 58 -0.53 6.75 -15.22
N ALA A 59 -1.11 6.56 -14.06
CA ALA A 59 -1.87 7.59 -13.35
C ALA A 59 -0.96 8.77 -12.93
N ILE A 60 0.27 8.51 -12.48
CA ILE A 60 1.25 9.56 -12.16
C ILE A 60 1.57 10.41 -13.39
N ALA A 61 1.75 9.79 -14.56
CA ALA A 61 1.98 10.49 -15.82
C ALA A 61 0.80 11.37 -16.23
N SER A 62 -0.44 10.94 -15.93
CA SER A 62 -1.67 11.72 -16.11
C SER A 62 -1.87 12.82 -15.07
N GLY A 63 -0.94 12.97 -14.12
CA GLY A 63 -0.88 14.10 -13.18
C GLY A 63 -1.40 13.81 -11.77
N PHE A 64 -1.73 12.56 -11.43
CA PHE A 64 -2.10 12.20 -10.06
C PHE A 64 -0.91 12.28 -9.11
N ALA A 65 -1.19 12.72 -7.88
CA ALA A 65 -0.21 12.69 -6.81
C ALA A 65 0.07 11.25 -6.36
N ALA A 66 1.32 10.98 -5.98
CA ALA A 66 1.69 9.67 -5.44
C ALA A 66 2.81 9.77 -4.40
N VAL A 67 2.81 8.84 -3.45
CA VAL A 67 3.92 8.59 -2.52
C VAL A 67 4.35 7.14 -2.69
N ILE A 68 5.61 6.93 -3.08
CA ILE A 68 6.20 5.60 -3.30
C ILE A 68 7.30 5.37 -2.28
N GLN A 69 7.26 4.23 -1.58
CA GLN A 69 8.33 3.84 -0.67
C GLN A 69 9.41 3.05 -1.42
N PRO A 70 10.64 3.59 -1.57
CA PRO A 70 11.73 2.90 -2.24
C PRO A 70 12.41 1.83 -1.36
N VAL A 71 12.29 1.95 -0.02
CA VAL A 71 12.85 0.96 0.91
C VAL A 71 12.01 -0.31 0.90
N PRO A 72 12.65 -1.50 0.73
CA PRO A 72 11.91 -2.76 0.68
C PRO A 72 11.10 -3.05 1.95
N ARG A 73 9.90 -3.61 1.77
CA ARG A 73 9.02 -4.05 2.87
C ARG A 73 9.70 -4.96 3.88
N ALA A 74 10.65 -5.78 3.45
CA ALA A 74 11.41 -6.65 4.35
C ALA A 74 12.22 -5.87 5.40
N VAL A 75 12.64 -4.64 5.08
CA VAL A 75 13.39 -3.77 6.00
C VAL A 75 12.45 -3.20 7.05
N ILE A 76 11.31 -2.65 6.61
CA ILE A 76 10.23 -2.15 7.47
C ILE A 76 8.93 -2.08 6.66
N ASP A 77 7.83 -2.54 7.24
CA ASP A 77 6.50 -2.55 6.60
C ASP A 77 5.73 -1.28 6.93
N CYS A 78 5.64 -0.34 5.99
CA CYS A 78 4.86 0.90 6.16
C CYS A 78 3.34 0.66 6.29
N ASN A 79 2.84 -0.53 5.97
CA ASN A 79 1.45 -0.91 6.20
C ASN A 79 1.25 -1.71 7.51
N ARG A 80 2.05 -1.36 8.54
CA ARG A 80 1.94 -1.85 9.92
C ARG A 80 1.99 -0.68 10.89
N ASP A 81 1.38 -0.87 12.05
CA ASP A 81 1.55 0.06 13.15
C ASP A 81 2.95 -0.04 13.76
N GLU A 82 3.48 1.05 14.31
CA GLU A 82 4.80 1.08 14.96
C GLU A 82 4.87 0.13 16.16
N GLU A 83 3.72 -0.19 16.77
CA GLU A 83 3.60 -1.10 17.91
C GLU A 83 3.49 -2.58 17.50
N GLU A 84 3.23 -2.89 16.21
CA GLU A 84 3.16 -4.27 15.70
C GLU A 84 4.54 -4.92 15.59
N VAL A 85 5.28 -4.95 16.68
CA VAL A 85 6.66 -5.46 16.70
C VAL A 85 6.69 -6.96 17.01
N ASP A 86 7.43 -7.72 16.20
CA ASP A 86 7.69 -9.13 16.43
C ASP A 86 8.99 -9.31 17.22
N PRO A 87 8.94 -9.85 18.47
CA PRO A 87 10.14 -10.15 19.25
C PRO A 87 11.14 -11.08 18.57
N ALA A 88 10.70 -11.88 17.57
CA ALA A 88 11.60 -12.72 16.79
C ALA A 88 12.49 -11.94 15.82
N ALA A 89 12.12 -10.70 15.46
CA ALA A 89 12.91 -9.82 14.59
C ALA A 89 13.86 -8.89 15.37
N ILE A 90 13.56 -8.57 16.63
CA ILE A 90 14.20 -7.48 17.38
C ILE A 90 14.74 -7.99 18.72
N THR A 91 16.00 -7.64 19.06
CA THR A 91 16.58 -7.94 20.37
C THR A 91 16.11 -6.95 21.45
N GLY A 92 16.01 -7.43 22.68
CA GLY A 92 15.77 -6.57 23.85
C GLY A 92 14.36 -5.97 23.94
N ILE A 93 13.39 -6.57 23.27
CA ILE A 93 11.98 -6.21 23.41
C ILE A 93 11.33 -7.20 24.36
N SER A 94 10.58 -6.69 25.35
CA SER A 94 9.70 -7.51 26.16
C SER A 94 8.61 -8.13 25.29
N PRO A 95 8.20 -9.38 25.52
CA PRO A 95 7.09 -10.01 24.80
C PRO A 95 5.76 -9.36 25.21
N ALA A 96 5.53 -8.12 24.76
CA ALA A 96 4.23 -7.47 24.87
C ALA A 96 3.19 -8.20 23.97
N PRO A 97 1.88 -8.04 24.19
CA PRO A 97 0.86 -8.63 23.30
C PRO A 97 1.05 -8.11 21.88
N VAL A 98 1.57 -8.97 21.04
CA VAL A 98 1.84 -8.68 19.63
C VAL A 98 0.54 -8.83 18.85
N GLY A 99 0.22 -7.93 17.91
CA GLY A 99 -0.92 -8.03 17.02
C GLY A 99 -0.93 -9.34 16.22
N PRO A 100 -2.07 -9.75 15.64
CA PRO A 100 -2.19 -11.05 14.94
C PRO A 100 -1.14 -11.24 13.85
N ARG A 101 -0.80 -10.21 13.11
CA ARG A 101 0.15 -10.28 11.99
C ARG A 101 1.59 -10.47 12.47
N ALA A 102 2.01 -9.79 13.54
CA ALA A 102 3.32 -9.97 14.15
C ALA A 102 3.50 -11.39 14.71
N ARG A 103 2.44 -11.99 15.29
CA ARG A 103 2.46 -13.42 15.73
C ARG A 103 2.75 -14.38 14.59
N HIS A 104 2.36 -14.02 13.36
CA HIS A 104 2.66 -14.80 12.15
C HIS A 104 3.98 -14.40 11.47
N GLY A 105 4.78 -13.53 12.10
CA GLY A 105 6.06 -13.08 11.56
C GLY A 105 5.95 -11.96 10.53
N LEU A 106 4.78 -11.32 10.40
CA LEU A 106 4.49 -10.23 9.47
C LEU A 106 4.21 -8.91 10.21
N GLY A 107 4.97 -8.63 11.27
CA GLY A 107 4.94 -7.36 11.99
C GLY A 107 5.64 -6.23 11.25
N LEU A 108 5.88 -5.12 11.97
CA LEU A 108 6.56 -3.92 11.45
C LEU A 108 7.90 -4.24 10.78
N VAL A 109 8.70 -5.13 11.37
CA VAL A 109 9.85 -5.77 10.72
C VAL A 109 9.49 -7.24 10.53
N PRO A 110 9.23 -7.71 9.32
CA PRO A 110 8.92 -9.12 9.07
C PRO A 110 10.05 -10.04 9.52
N SER A 111 9.72 -11.08 10.29
CA SER A 111 10.69 -12.05 10.83
C SER A 111 10.71 -13.37 10.07
N ARG A 112 9.57 -13.76 9.48
CA ARG A 112 9.40 -15.01 8.76
C ARG A 112 8.30 -14.94 7.72
N THR A 113 8.35 -15.82 6.74
CA THR A 113 7.27 -16.08 5.80
C THR A 113 6.88 -17.57 5.84
N HIS A 114 5.64 -17.87 5.43
CA HIS A 114 5.19 -19.26 5.35
C HIS A 114 6.09 -20.12 4.43
N ARG A 115 6.53 -19.52 3.30
CA ARG A 115 7.30 -20.23 2.27
C ARG A 115 8.76 -20.46 2.65
N HIS A 116 9.40 -19.47 3.30
CA HIS A 116 10.86 -19.47 3.54
C HIS A 116 11.22 -19.59 5.03
N GLY A 117 10.23 -19.63 5.93
CA GLY A 117 10.50 -19.62 7.36
C GLY A 117 11.21 -18.33 7.79
N ARG A 118 12.24 -18.45 8.62
CA ARG A 118 13.01 -17.34 9.17
C ARG A 118 13.71 -16.52 8.07
N LEU A 119 13.53 -15.20 8.09
CA LEU A 119 14.11 -14.28 7.10
C LEU A 119 15.51 -13.80 7.45
N TRP A 120 15.83 -13.63 8.73
CA TRP A 120 17.05 -12.99 9.20
C TRP A 120 17.98 -13.97 9.93
N ARG A 121 19.29 -13.85 9.68
CA ARG A 121 20.33 -14.60 10.43
C ARG A 121 20.43 -14.10 11.87
N ARG A 122 20.33 -12.79 12.05
CA ARG A 122 20.39 -12.11 13.35
C ARG A 122 19.21 -11.14 13.47
N GLN A 123 18.72 -10.99 14.69
CA GLN A 123 17.77 -9.92 15.02
C GLN A 123 18.46 -8.57 14.87
N ILE A 124 17.71 -7.54 14.59
CA ILE A 124 18.19 -6.16 14.71
C ILE A 124 18.04 -5.71 16.16
N ASP A 125 18.83 -4.72 16.57
CA ASP A 125 18.68 -4.12 17.88
C ASP A 125 17.61 -3.01 17.88
N ARG A 126 17.27 -2.53 19.08
CA ARG A 126 16.26 -1.49 19.26
C ARG A 126 16.66 -0.17 18.59
N SER A 127 17.95 0.17 18.56
CA SER A 127 18.43 1.42 17.94
C SER A 127 18.24 1.40 16.43
N GLU A 128 18.47 0.26 15.80
CA GLU A 128 18.22 0.07 14.37
C GLU A 128 16.71 0.11 14.07
N LEU A 129 15.86 -0.49 14.92
CA LEU A 129 14.41 -0.37 14.75
C LEU A 129 13.96 1.09 14.80
N VAL A 130 14.39 1.84 15.80
CA VAL A 130 14.07 3.28 15.95
C VAL A 130 14.51 4.04 14.68
N ARG A 131 15.71 3.79 14.19
CA ARG A 131 16.23 4.42 12.97
C ARG A 131 15.35 4.12 11.75
N ARG A 132 14.90 2.88 11.56
CA ARG A 132 13.99 2.51 10.47
C ARG A 132 12.63 3.21 10.58
N ILE A 133 12.12 3.31 11.80
CA ILE A 133 10.87 4.06 12.05
C ILE A 133 11.05 5.53 11.67
N GLU A 134 12.11 6.18 12.15
CA GLU A 134 12.34 7.61 11.96
C GLU A 134 12.71 7.98 10.51
N GLN A 135 13.48 7.14 9.81
CA GLN A 135 13.95 7.46 8.46
C GLN A 135 13.07 6.89 7.34
N VAL A 136 12.24 5.89 7.61
CA VAL A 136 11.45 5.21 6.58
C VAL A 136 9.96 5.30 6.85
N HIS A 137 9.51 4.74 7.98
CA HIS A 137 8.08 4.60 8.29
C HIS A 137 7.40 5.95 8.49
N ARG A 138 7.90 6.77 9.42
CA ARG A 138 7.31 8.09 9.73
C ARG A 138 7.34 9.05 8.55
N PRO A 139 8.45 9.22 7.81
CA PRO A 139 8.47 10.09 6.63
C PRO A 139 7.45 9.69 5.57
N TYR A 140 7.23 8.39 5.35
CA TYR A 140 6.20 7.90 4.44
C TYR A 140 4.79 8.35 4.87
N HIS A 141 4.45 8.13 6.13
CA HIS A 141 3.14 8.54 6.67
C HIS A 141 2.96 10.06 6.74
N ILE A 142 4.03 10.81 7.01
CA ILE A 142 4.00 12.29 6.97
C ILE A 142 3.68 12.77 5.55
N ALA A 143 4.30 12.19 4.53
CA ALA A 143 4.04 12.56 3.14
C ALA A 143 2.59 12.26 2.72
N LEU A 144 2.04 11.11 3.14
CA LEU A 144 0.63 10.77 2.90
C LEU A 144 -0.32 11.77 3.60
N SER A 145 -0.10 12.05 4.89
CA SER A 145 -0.93 13.00 5.64
C SER A 145 -0.92 14.38 5.00
N ALA A 146 0.26 14.90 4.68
CA ALA A 146 0.40 16.24 4.09
C ALA A 146 -0.34 16.35 2.74
N GLY A 147 -0.24 15.33 1.88
CA GLY A 147 -0.95 15.29 0.61
C GLY A 147 -2.47 15.27 0.77
N LEU A 148 -2.98 14.41 1.67
CA LEU A 148 -4.43 14.29 1.93
C LEU A 148 -5.00 15.55 2.58
N GLU A 149 -4.31 16.13 3.55
CA GLU A 149 -4.73 17.37 4.20
C GLU A 149 -4.74 18.55 3.23
N THR A 150 -3.78 18.60 2.31
CA THR A 150 -3.77 19.61 1.24
C THR A 150 -4.99 19.45 0.34
N PHE A 151 -5.32 18.25 -0.10
CA PHE A 151 -6.50 18.00 -0.93
C PHE A 151 -7.80 18.33 -0.18
N ALA A 152 -7.93 17.86 1.07
CA ALA A 152 -9.11 18.15 1.88
C ALA A 152 -9.31 19.65 2.11
N SER A 153 -8.21 20.41 2.30
CA SER A 153 -8.30 21.87 2.47
C SER A 153 -8.73 22.63 1.20
N ILE A 154 -8.37 22.11 0.01
CA ILE A 154 -8.68 22.75 -1.28
C ILE A 154 -10.06 22.35 -1.80
N TYR A 155 -10.40 21.05 -1.69
CA TYR A 155 -11.57 20.46 -2.33
C TYR A 155 -12.69 20.05 -1.37
N GLY A 156 -12.46 20.13 -0.04
CA GLY A 156 -13.38 19.63 0.99
C GLY A 156 -13.29 18.13 1.20
N GLU A 157 -12.83 17.39 0.22
CA GLU A 157 -12.67 15.91 0.26
C GLU A 157 -11.32 15.48 -0.31
N ALA A 158 -10.85 14.29 0.11
CA ALA A 158 -9.64 13.65 -0.40
C ALA A 158 -9.80 12.12 -0.41
N LEU A 159 -9.12 11.46 -1.35
CA LEU A 159 -9.07 10.00 -1.44
C LEU A 159 -7.63 9.50 -1.48
N LEU A 160 -7.33 8.53 -0.63
CA LEU A 160 -6.14 7.69 -0.71
C LEU A 160 -6.50 6.37 -1.37
N ILE A 161 -5.81 6.03 -2.47
CA ILE A 161 -5.81 4.69 -3.05
C ILE A 161 -4.49 4.02 -2.69
N ASP A 162 -4.53 3.08 -1.74
CA ASP A 162 -3.37 2.35 -1.26
C ASP A 162 -3.15 1.10 -2.11
N CYS A 163 -2.20 1.18 -3.04
CA CYS A 163 -1.97 0.20 -4.10
C CYS A 163 -1.07 -0.94 -3.62
N HIS A 164 -1.59 -2.15 -3.68
CA HIS A 164 -0.93 -3.40 -3.29
C HIS A 164 -1.09 -4.49 -4.32
N SER A 165 -0.33 -5.56 -4.15
CA SER A 165 -0.56 -6.79 -4.88
C SER A 165 -0.63 -7.99 -3.95
N MET A 166 -1.53 -8.90 -4.25
CA MET A 166 -1.71 -10.15 -3.52
C MET A 166 -1.15 -11.34 -4.32
N PRO A 167 -0.79 -12.46 -3.66
CA PRO A 167 -0.40 -13.69 -4.33
C PRO A 167 -1.43 -14.12 -5.39
N PRO A 168 -1.01 -14.85 -6.44
CA PRO A 168 -1.91 -15.33 -7.48
C PRO A 168 -3.13 -16.05 -6.91
N ARG A 169 -4.30 -15.70 -7.41
CA ARG A 169 -5.59 -16.28 -7.00
C ARG A 169 -5.95 -17.48 -7.87
N ALA A 170 -6.68 -18.41 -7.30
CA ALA A 170 -7.21 -19.54 -8.06
C ALA A 170 -8.17 -19.07 -9.15
N HIS A 171 -8.25 -19.84 -10.25
CA HIS A 171 -9.19 -19.54 -11.33
C HIS A 171 -10.62 -19.40 -10.77
N GLY A 172 -11.31 -18.35 -11.18
CA GLY A 172 -12.65 -18.06 -10.68
C GLY A 172 -12.71 -17.16 -9.44
N GLN A 173 -11.62 -16.97 -8.73
CA GLN A 173 -11.57 -16.05 -7.58
C GLN A 173 -11.46 -14.57 -8.03
N PRO A 174 -11.89 -13.62 -7.19
CA PRO A 174 -11.69 -12.19 -7.47
C PRO A 174 -10.22 -11.85 -7.68
N ALA A 175 -9.91 -11.18 -8.79
CA ALA A 175 -8.57 -10.68 -9.11
C ALA A 175 -8.29 -9.32 -8.47
N ILE A 176 -9.33 -8.62 -8.06
CA ILE A 176 -9.25 -7.34 -7.33
C ILE A 176 -9.95 -7.49 -6.00
N VAL A 177 -9.32 -6.97 -4.94
CA VAL A 177 -9.95 -6.82 -3.62
C VAL A 177 -9.85 -5.37 -3.18
N ILE A 178 -10.97 -4.78 -2.78
CA ILE A 178 -11.04 -3.43 -2.24
C ILE A 178 -11.31 -3.53 -0.75
N GLY A 179 -10.40 -3.00 0.05
CA GLY A 179 -10.51 -2.97 1.51
C GLY A 179 -10.78 -1.55 2.00
N ASP A 180 -11.90 -1.36 2.70
CA ASP A 180 -12.26 -0.10 3.34
C ASP A 180 -12.44 -0.25 4.86
N ARG A 181 -11.89 -1.34 5.41
CA ARG A 181 -12.02 -1.73 6.81
C ARG A 181 -13.49 -1.80 7.26
N HIS A 182 -14.32 -2.41 6.41
CA HIS A 182 -15.76 -2.55 6.62
C HIS A 182 -16.45 -1.19 6.85
N GLY A 183 -16.11 -0.19 6.02
CA GLY A 183 -16.69 1.16 6.03
C GLY A 183 -16.07 2.11 7.06
N THR A 184 -15.01 1.72 7.78
CA THR A 184 -14.39 2.59 8.80
C THR A 184 -13.34 3.54 8.22
N SER A 185 -12.70 3.21 7.09
CA SER A 185 -11.68 4.05 6.46
C SER A 185 -12.20 4.83 5.25
N SER A 186 -13.39 4.52 4.75
CA SER A 186 -14.00 5.20 3.60
C SER A 186 -15.51 5.17 3.70
N ALA A 187 -16.19 6.15 3.10
CA ALA A 187 -17.65 6.05 2.91
C ALA A 187 -17.96 4.90 1.93
N GLY A 188 -19.05 4.18 2.21
CA GLY A 188 -19.40 2.97 1.44
C GLY A 188 -19.60 3.18 -0.06
N TRP A 189 -20.02 4.37 -0.47
CA TRP A 189 -20.17 4.72 -1.88
C TRP A 189 -18.83 4.70 -2.65
N VAL A 190 -17.71 5.09 -1.99
CA VAL A 190 -16.37 5.09 -2.62
C VAL A 190 -15.95 3.67 -2.97
N SER A 191 -16.10 2.73 -2.04
CA SER A 191 -15.77 1.32 -2.25
C SER A 191 -16.70 0.68 -3.27
N ALA A 192 -18.00 1.04 -3.27
CA ALA A 192 -18.96 0.57 -4.25
C ALA A 192 -18.62 1.05 -5.65
N GLU A 193 -18.28 2.33 -5.82
CA GLU A 193 -17.89 2.91 -7.10
C GLU A 193 -16.56 2.34 -7.60
N ALA A 194 -15.56 2.19 -6.73
CA ALA A 194 -14.32 1.52 -7.08
C ALA A 194 -14.56 0.08 -7.58
N ALA A 195 -15.50 -0.64 -6.96
CA ALA A 195 -15.87 -1.98 -7.40
C ALA A 195 -16.60 -1.97 -8.75
N ASN A 196 -17.46 -1.00 -9.02
CA ASN A 196 -18.16 -0.85 -10.29
C ASN A 196 -17.17 -0.58 -11.42
N LEU A 197 -16.32 0.42 -11.28
CA LEU A 197 -15.28 0.76 -12.26
C LEU A 197 -14.35 -0.44 -12.55
N SER A 198 -14.01 -1.21 -11.52
CA SER A 198 -13.18 -2.42 -11.69
C SER A 198 -13.92 -3.53 -12.44
N ARG A 199 -15.24 -3.70 -12.23
CA ARG A 199 -16.07 -4.68 -12.95
C ARG A 199 -16.28 -4.27 -14.42
N GLU A 200 -16.50 -2.98 -14.67
CA GLU A 200 -16.60 -2.43 -16.03
C GLU A 200 -15.31 -2.63 -16.83
N ALA A 201 -14.15 -2.54 -16.16
CA ALA A 201 -12.86 -2.91 -16.74
C ALA A 201 -12.68 -4.44 -16.90
N GLY A 202 -13.71 -5.24 -16.54
CA GLY A 202 -13.77 -6.69 -16.73
C GLY A 202 -13.02 -7.50 -15.68
N PHE A 203 -12.84 -6.96 -14.46
CA PHE A 203 -12.24 -7.70 -13.34
C PHE A 203 -13.32 -8.23 -12.39
N ARG A 204 -13.07 -9.39 -11.80
CA ARG A 204 -13.85 -9.86 -10.66
C ARG A 204 -13.37 -9.19 -9.38
N VAL A 205 -14.30 -8.69 -8.58
CA VAL A 205 -14.01 -7.85 -7.42
C VAL A 205 -14.66 -8.44 -6.18
N ALA A 206 -13.91 -8.45 -5.07
CA ALA A 206 -14.42 -8.64 -3.73
C ALA A 206 -14.21 -7.37 -2.88
N LEU A 207 -15.05 -7.21 -1.85
CA LEU A 207 -14.92 -6.16 -0.86
C LEU A 207 -14.51 -6.79 0.48
N ASN A 208 -13.41 -6.27 1.07
CA ASN A 208 -12.93 -6.66 2.41
C ASN A 208 -12.55 -8.14 2.61
N ASP A 209 -12.60 -8.98 1.59
CA ASP A 209 -12.30 -10.40 1.70
C ASP A 209 -11.33 -10.85 0.58
N PRO A 210 -10.17 -11.39 0.94
CA PRO A 210 -9.61 -11.65 2.28
C PRO A 210 -8.84 -10.45 2.88
N TYR A 211 -8.79 -9.31 2.23
CA TYR A 211 -8.02 -8.13 2.65
C TYR A 211 -8.94 -6.95 2.91
N ALA A 212 -9.22 -6.68 4.19
CA ALA A 212 -10.11 -5.59 4.58
C ALA A 212 -9.41 -4.22 4.67
N GLY A 213 -8.08 -4.18 4.57
CA GLY A 213 -7.28 -2.97 4.72
C GLY A 213 -6.29 -3.06 5.89
N GLY A 214 -5.10 -2.48 5.70
CA GLY A 214 -4.00 -2.45 6.65
C GLY A 214 -3.91 -1.17 7.48
N ALA A 215 -2.72 -0.91 8.03
CA ALA A 215 -2.46 0.24 8.89
C ALA A 215 -2.54 1.57 8.13
N ILE A 216 -2.17 1.61 6.86
CA ILE A 216 -2.22 2.84 6.05
C ILE A 216 -3.65 3.35 5.97
N VAL A 217 -4.61 2.55 5.51
CA VAL A 217 -6.01 2.98 5.39
C VAL A 217 -6.66 3.20 6.76
N ALA A 218 -6.24 2.47 7.81
CA ALA A 218 -6.69 2.67 9.16
C ALA A 218 -6.28 4.04 9.72
N ARG A 219 -5.05 4.44 9.45
CA ARG A 219 -4.45 5.68 9.97
C ARG A 219 -4.93 6.92 9.23
N HIS A 220 -5.07 6.82 7.91
CA HIS A 220 -5.33 7.98 7.05
C HIS A 220 -6.79 8.15 6.67
N GLY A 221 -7.61 7.10 6.71
CA GLY A 221 -9.03 7.18 6.44
C GLY A 221 -9.79 7.82 7.60
N ARG A 222 -10.43 8.95 7.33
CA ARG A 222 -11.28 9.73 8.25
C ARG A 222 -12.52 10.21 7.50
N PRO A 223 -13.45 9.29 7.11
CA PRO A 223 -14.56 9.63 6.21
C PRO A 223 -15.48 10.72 6.78
N HIS A 224 -15.60 10.84 8.11
CA HIS A 224 -16.34 11.91 8.77
C HIS A 224 -15.68 13.31 8.61
N ALA A 225 -14.41 13.36 8.23
CA ALA A 225 -13.66 14.57 7.93
C ALA A 225 -13.41 14.73 6.41
N GLY A 226 -14.16 14.03 5.55
CA GLY A 226 -14.01 14.09 4.10
C GLY A 226 -12.74 13.41 3.56
N ILE A 227 -12.00 12.64 4.38
CA ILE A 227 -10.80 11.93 3.94
C ILE A 227 -11.08 10.45 3.86
N HIS A 228 -11.18 9.93 2.65
CA HIS A 228 -11.42 8.52 2.37
C HIS A 228 -10.12 7.79 2.08
N ALA A 229 -10.03 6.51 2.49
CA ALA A 229 -8.91 5.64 2.17
C ALA A 229 -9.40 4.23 1.85
N ILE A 230 -9.01 3.72 0.68
CA ILE A 230 -9.26 2.34 0.26
C ILE A 230 -7.93 1.64 -0.03
N GLN A 231 -7.81 0.38 0.39
CA GLN A 231 -6.73 -0.50 -0.03
C GLN A 231 -7.16 -1.21 -1.32
N PHE A 232 -6.31 -1.15 -2.34
CA PHE A 232 -6.55 -1.74 -3.64
C PHE A 232 -5.55 -2.86 -3.89
N GLU A 233 -6.02 -4.10 -3.74
CA GLU A 233 -5.23 -5.33 -3.88
C GLU A 233 -5.40 -5.95 -5.25
N ILE A 234 -4.30 -6.16 -5.96
CA ILE A 234 -4.27 -6.67 -7.33
C ILE A 234 -3.69 -8.08 -7.34
N GLY A 235 -4.43 -9.07 -7.83
CA GLY A 235 -3.90 -10.41 -8.06
C GLY A 235 -2.74 -10.39 -9.04
N ARG A 236 -1.58 -10.91 -8.63
CA ARG A 236 -0.33 -10.88 -9.43
C ARG A 236 -0.47 -11.56 -10.78
N GLU A 237 -1.35 -12.56 -10.90
CA GLU A 237 -1.68 -13.23 -12.16
C GLU A 237 -2.34 -12.30 -13.21
N SER A 238 -2.85 -11.13 -12.78
CA SER A 238 -3.48 -10.17 -13.68
C SER A 238 -2.48 -9.33 -14.45
N TYR A 239 -1.21 -9.23 -13.99
CA TYR A 239 -0.23 -8.33 -14.58
C TYR A 239 1.20 -8.88 -14.65
N LEU A 240 1.47 -10.07 -14.04
CA LEU A 240 2.77 -10.72 -14.07
C LEU A 240 2.68 -12.09 -14.73
N GLU A 241 3.79 -12.49 -15.33
CA GLU A 241 4.01 -13.86 -15.79
C GLU A 241 4.14 -14.81 -14.58
N ARG A 242 4.20 -16.11 -14.85
CA ARG A 242 4.30 -17.17 -13.80
C ARG A 242 5.53 -17.07 -12.89
N ASP A 243 6.56 -16.38 -13.34
CA ASP A 243 7.76 -16.10 -12.53
C ASP A 243 7.50 -15.08 -11.40
N GLY A 244 6.35 -14.38 -11.46
CA GLY A 244 5.95 -13.35 -10.49
C GLY A 244 6.79 -12.07 -10.55
N ARG A 245 7.54 -11.86 -11.64
CA ARG A 245 8.48 -10.73 -11.82
C ARG A 245 8.37 -10.03 -13.17
N THR A 246 8.16 -10.79 -14.22
CA THR A 246 8.05 -10.27 -15.59
C THR A 246 6.63 -9.76 -15.84
N PRO A 247 6.47 -8.55 -16.41
CA PRO A 247 5.16 -8.07 -16.85
C PRO A 247 4.51 -9.01 -17.87
N SER A 248 3.24 -9.34 -17.65
CA SER A 248 2.44 -10.10 -18.64
C SER A 248 1.72 -9.16 -19.61
N ALA A 249 1.03 -9.73 -20.59
CA ALA A 249 0.15 -8.99 -21.49
C ALA A 249 -0.99 -8.24 -20.77
N GLY A 250 -1.30 -8.60 -19.52
CA GLY A 250 -2.30 -7.91 -18.70
C GLY A 250 -1.80 -6.65 -18.00
N PHE A 251 -0.50 -6.36 -18.06
CA PHE A 251 0.12 -5.26 -17.31
C PHE A 251 -0.51 -3.90 -17.62
N ASP A 252 -0.62 -3.55 -18.90
CA ASP A 252 -1.18 -2.26 -19.33
C ASP A 252 -2.66 -2.11 -18.97
N ARG A 253 -3.41 -3.21 -18.99
CA ARG A 253 -4.82 -3.22 -18.57
C ARG A 253 -4.97 -2.89 -17.08
N VAL A 254 -4.10 -3.42 -16.23
CA VAL A 254 -4.12 -3.13 -14.80
C VAL A 254 -3.65 -1.70 -14.53
N ALA A 255 -2.62 -1.23 -15.23
CA ALA A 255 -2.17 0.16 -15.13
C ALA A 255 -3.28 1.15 -15.55
N ALA A 256 -4.02 0.84 -16.64
CA ALA A 256 -5.18 1.62 -17.05
C ALA A 256 -6.31 1.60 -16.01
N LEU A 257 -6.53 0.48 -15.33
CA LEU A 257 -7.53 0.39 -14.25
C LEU A 257 -7.19 1.35 -13.09
N ILE A 258 -5.94 1.42 -12.64
CA ILE A 258 -5.54 2.36 -11.58
C ILE A 258 -5.82 3.81 -11.99
N GLU A 259 -5.50 4.17 -13.23
CA GLU A 259 -5.80 5.52 -13.76
C GLU A 259 -7.31 5.77 -13.84
N THR A 260 -8.10 4.79 -14.30
CA THR A 260 -9.57 4.88 -14.37
C THR A 260 -10.18 5.06 -12.98
N LEU A 261 -9.71 4.30 -11.98
CA LEU A 261 -10.15 4.44 -10.59
C LEU A 261 -9.83 5.83 -10.04
N ALA A 262 -8.60 6.29 -10.22
CA ALA A 262 -8.19 7.61 -9.74
C ALA A 262 -9.01 8.73 -10.40
N THR A 263 -9.29 8.62 -11.70
CA THR A 263 -10.10 9.60 -12.45
C THR A 263 -11.55 9.57 -12.02
N GLY A 264 -12.21 8.39 -12.06
CA GLY A 264 -13.63 8.25 -11.78
C GLY A 264 -13.98 8.60 -10.33
N LEU A 265 -13.20 8.09 -9.38
CA LEU A 265 -13.41 8.41 -7.96
C LEU A 265 -13.08 9.86 -7.65
N GLY A 266 -12.03 10.42 -8.24
CA GLY A 266 -11.68 11.83 -8.08
C GLY A 266 -12.77 12.76 -8.61
N GLN A 267 -13.38 12.44 -9.75
CA GLN A 267 -14.51 13.21 -10.29
C GLN A 267 -15.74 13.07 -9.39
N ALA A 268 -16.06 11.85 -8.94
CA ALA A 268 -17.20 11.61 -8.06
C ALA A 268 -17.09 12.36 -6.72
N LEU A 269 -15.88 12.54 -6.19
CA LEU A 269 -15.63 13.38 -5.01
C LEU A 269 -15.96 14.83 -5.28
N LEU A 270 -15.47 15.40 -6.40
CA LEU A 270 -15.74 16.79 -6.76
C LEU A 270 -17.23 17.06 -6.99
N ASP A 271 -17.92 16.16 -7.67
CA ASP A 271 -19.35 16.29 -7.96
C ASP A 271 -20.20 16.29 -6.68
N ARG A 272 -19.75 15.56 -5.65
CA ARG A 272 -20.42 15.53 -4.34
C ARG A 272 -20.07 16.71 -3.44
N ALA A 273 -18.84 17.23 -3.55
CA ALA A 273 -18.40 18.40 -2.78
C ALA A 273 -19.06 19.71 -3.26
N LEU A 274 -19.54 19.77 -4.51
CA LEU A 274 -20.32 20.90 -5.01
C LEU A 274 -21.70 20.84 -4.34
N PRO A 275 -22.15 21.93 -3.63
CA PRO A 275 -23.52 21.98 -3.15
C PRO A 275 -24.46 21.84 -4.37
N ALA A 276 -25.47 20.95 -4.24
CA ALA A 276 -26.54 20.90 -5.22
C ALA A 276 -27.01 22.34 -5.44
N ALA A 277 -26.85 22.86 -6.67
CA ALA A 277 -27.37 24.18 -7.01
C ALA A 277 -28.86 24.16 -6.64
N ALA A 278 -29.25 25.00 -5.67
CA ALA A 278 -30.63 25.12 -5.27
C ALA A 278 -31.39 25.57 -6.53
N GLU A 279 -32.21 24.65 -7.09
CA GLU A 279 -33.24 24.99 -8.06
C GLU A 279 -34.36 25.81 -7.39
#